data_b281b20c257ed398e2a1bf59ade5e056
#
_entry.id   b281b20c257ed398e2a1bf59ade5e056
#
_cell.length_a   1.000
_cell.length_b   1.000
_cell.length_c   1.000
_cell.angle_alpha   90.00
_cell.angle_beta   90.00
_cell.angle_gamma   90.00
#
_symmetry.space_group_name_H-M   'P 1'
#
loop_
_entity.id
_entity.type
_entity.pdbx_description
1 polymer ?
#
loop_
_entity_poly.entity_id
_entity_poly.type
_entity_poly.pdbx_seq_one_letter_code
_entity_poly.pdbx_strand_id
1 'polypeptide(L)'
;MGDLRVACIGAGYFAQFHYQAWAQISGVDLIASVDMDMSKARATGLAAYDNTEVMLRDAAPDIVDIITPPQTHFDLIKLALQSDVRAIICQKPFCRDLDEARRAADLARSAGVPLIIHENFRFQPWYRAIKQVLDEGGIGAVQQVTFRLRPGDGQGATAYLDRQPYFQKMKRFLVHETAVHWIDTFRYLLGDPASVFADLRRLNPVIAGEDAGYILFAWPDERRALFDGNRHLDHGAKNTRCTMGEALIEGTGGTLTLAGDGSVALRKFGAAAGTVIHGAEDWQGFGGDCVKALQTHVIAGLIDGAPFENMAHEYLHVLEIEEAVYRSAASKSWEPVSGTV
;
A
#
# COMPACT_ATOMS: atom_id res chain seq x y z
N MET A 1 12.83 20.50 20.14
CA MET A 1 12.32 19.15 20.40
C MET A 1 13.46 18.19 20.09
N GLY A 2 13.68 17.14 20.89
CA GLY A 2 14.61 16.06 20.51
C GLY A 2 14.08 15.28 19.32
N ASP A 3 14.94 14.48 18.67
CA ASP A 3 14.55 13.62 17.55
C ASP A 3 13.52 12.58 18.02
N LEU A 4 12.56 12.25 17.15
CA LEU A 4 11.56 11.21 17.41
C LEU A 4 12.23 9.84 17.36
N ARG A 5 12.01 9.03 18.39
CA ARG A 5 12.62 7.72 18.56
C ARG A 5 11.74 6.66 17.89
N VAL A 6 12.30 5.93 16.93
CA VAL A 6 11.59 4.91 16.16
C VAL A 6 12.16 3.52 16.47
N ALA A 7 11.29 2.55 16.68
CA ALA A 7 11.65 1.15 16.74
C ALA A 7 10.87 0.34 15.69
N CYS A 8 11.57 -0.57 15.00
CA CYS A 8 10.97 -1.46 14.02
C CYS A 8 10.80 -2.87 14.59
N ILE A 9 9.64 -3.48 14.35
CA ILE A 9 9.33 -4.87 14.70
C ILE A 9 9.22 -5.68 13.41
N GLY A 10 10.18 -6.57 13.20
CA GLY A 10 10.40 -7.35 11.99
C GLY A 10 11.63 -6.87 11.20
N ALA A 11 12.51 -7.81 10.84
CA ALA A 11 13.71 -7.59 10.06
C ALA A 11 13.74 -8.54 8.83
N GLY A 12 12.56 -8.81 8.23
CA GLY A 12 12.40 -9.64 7.05
C GLY A 12 12.74 -8.90 5.75
N TYR A 13 12.42 -9.55 4.61
CA TYR A 13 12.76 -9.03 3.27
C TYR A 13 12.25 -7.59 3.03
N PHE A 14 10.98 -7.31 3.33
CA PHE A 14 10.43 -5.99 3.05
C PHE A 14 10.89 -4.92 4.06
N ALA A 15 11.26 -5.34 5.27
CA ALA A 15 11.71 -4.44 6.33
C ALA A 15 12.94 -3.60 5.93
N GLN A 16 13.81 -4.10 5.04
CA GLN A 16 14.97 -3.34 4.54
C GLN A 16 14.57 -1.98 3.97
N PHE A 17 13.44 -1.88 3.26
CA PHE A 17 12.96 -0.61 2.70
C PHE A 17 12.51 0.37 3.78
N HIS A 18 11.94 -0.14 4.89
CA HIS A 18 11.56 0.68 6.04
C HIS A 18 12.80 1.22 6.76
N TYR A 19 13.76 0.36 7.08
CA TYR A 19 15.01 0.78 7.75
C TYR A 19 15.77 1.80 6.91
N GLN A 20 15.91 1.56 5.58
CA GLN A 20 16.58 2.48 4.67
C GLN A 20 15.85 3.84 4.58
N ALA A 21 14.53 3.84 4.60
CA ALA A 21 13.73 5.04 4.56
C ALA A 21 13.85 5.83 5.88
N TRP A 22 13.70 5.19 7.03
CA TRP A 22 13.87 5.82 8.34
C TRP A 22 15.25 6.48 8.49
N ALA A 23 16.31 5.82 8.05
CA ALA A 23 17.68 6.35 8.11
C ALA A 23 17.90 7.63 7.28
N GLN A 24 16.97 8.00 6.39
CA GLN A 24 17.05 9.19 5.54
C GLN A 24 16.14 10.33 6.00
N ILE A 25 15.37 10.16 7.08
CA ILE A 25 14.42 11.17 7.56
C ILE A 25 15.07 11.97 8.68
N SER A 26 15.20 13.29 8.49
CA SER A 26 15.74 14.19 9.50
C SER A 26 14.80 14.32 10.71
N GLY A 27 15.36 14.50 11.92
CA GLY A 27 14.57 14.61 13.15
C GLY A 27 14.02 13.27 13.66
N VAL A 28 14.59 12.16 13.17
CA VAL A 28 14.26 10.78 13.58
C VAL A 28 15.51 10.06 14.01
N ASP A 29 15.42 9.37 15.12
CA ASP A 29 16.44 8.47 15.63
C ASP A 29 15.89 7.03 15.59
N LEU A 30 16.41 6.22 14.67
CA LEU A 30 16.06 4.80 14.55
C LEU A 30 16.87 3.99 15.55
N ILE A 31 16.24 3.61 16.68
CA ILE A 31 16.94 3.17 17.89
C ILE A 31 16.99 1.66 18.09
N ALA A 32 16.01 0.92 17.58
CA ALA A 32 15.87 -0.50 17.91
C ALA A 32 15.27 -1.32 16.77
N SER A 33 15.64 -2.60 16.74
CA SER A 33 15.11 -3.63 15.87
C SER A 33 14.71 -4.86 16.66
N VAL A 34 13.52 -5.40 16.37
CA VAL A 34 13.02 -6.65 16.98
C VAL A 34 12.78 -7.69 15.88
N ASP A 35 13.31 -8.89 16.05
CA ASP A 35 12.94 -10.06 15.24
C ASP A 35 13.10 -11.32 16.09
N MET A 36 12.21 -12.29 15.94
CA MET A 36 12.33 -13.60 16.62
C MET A 36 13.65 -14.30 16.28
N ASP A 37 14.18 -14.05 15.09
CA ASP A 37 15.54 -14.41 14.70
C ASP A 37 16.48 -13.26 15.08
N MET A 38 17.11 -13.37 16.24
CA MET A 38 18.06 -12.39 16.78
C MET A 38 19.19 -12.06 15.78
N SER A 39 19.54 -12.96 14.86
CA SER A 39 20.58 -12.71 13.85
C SER A 39 20.13 -11.63 12.87
N LYS A 40 18.84 -11.62 12.50
CA LYS A 40 18.26 -10.59 11.64
C LYS A 40 18.16 -9.24 12.35
N ALA A 41 17.72 -9.23 13.61
CA ALA A 41 17.69 -8.00 14.40
C ALA A 41 19.09 -7.37 14.51
N ARG A 42 20.13 -8.16 14.82
CA ARG A 42 21.52 -7.70 14.89
C ARG A 42 22.09 -7.22 13.56
N ALA A 43 21.65 -7.81 12.46
CA ALA A 43 22.12 -7.43 11.12
C ALA A 43 21.72 -5.99 10.73
N THR A 44 20.75 -5.38 11.41
CA THR A 44 20.36 -3.98 11.21
C THR A 44 21.37 -2.98 11.78
N GLY A 45 22.27 -3.41 12.68
CA GLY A 45 23.23 -2.53 13.36
C GLY A 45 22.65 -1.71 14.51
N LEU A 46 21.37 -1.89 14.84
CA LEU A 46 20.66 -1.18 15.92
C LEU A 46 20.68 -2.00 17.22
N ALA A 47 20.13 -1.42 18.31
CA ALA A 47 19.84 -2.19 19.50
C ALA A 47 18.88 -3.34 19.16
N ALA A 48 19.34 -4.58 19.29
CA ALA A 48 18.66 -5.77 18.80
C ALA A 48 17.93 -6.49 19.94
N TYR A 49 16.67 -6.85 19.68
CA TYR A 49 15.82 -7.56 20.63
C TYR A 49 15.15 -8.75 19.95
N ASP A 50 14.83 -9.79 20.71
CA ASP A 50 13.99 -10.94 20.30
C ASP A 50 12.60 -10.91 20.96
N ASN A 51 12.36 -9.92 21.82
CA ASN A 51 11.12 -9.73 22.56
C ASN A 51 10.65 -8.28 22.48
N THR A 52 9.43 -8.08 21.99
CA THR A 52 8.85 -6.75 21.80
C THR A 52 8.55 -6.03 23.11
N GLU A 53 8.09 -6.74 24.18
CA GLU A 53 7.81 -6.12 25.48
C GLU A 53 9.08 -5.55 26.11
N VAL A 54 10.18 -6.32 26.01
CA VAL A 54 11.49 -5.88 26.49
C VAL A 54 11.95 -4.64 25.74
N MET A 55 11.83 -4.65 24.41
CA MET A 55 12.18 -3.49 23.58
C MET A 55 11.37 -2.26 23.94
N LEU A 56 10.05 -2.38 24.04
CA LEU A 56 9.16 -1.25 24.37
C LEU A 56 9.53 -0.62 25.72
N ARG A 57 9.80 -1.45 26.72
CA ARG A 57 10.22 -0.98 28.06
C ARG A 57 11.61 -0.31 28.05
N ASP A 58 12.59 -0.96 27.41
CA ASP A 58 14.01 -0.56 27.53
C ASP A 58 14.35 0.57 26.53
N ALA A 59 13.82 0.51 25.32
CA ALA A 59 14.04 1.51 24.28
C ALA A 59 13.07 2.69 24.34
N ALA A 60 11.86 2.51 24.90
CA ALA A 60 10.82 3.54 25.02
C ALA A 60 10.67 4.40 23.73
N PRO A 61 10.26 3.81 22.58
CA PRO A 61 10.13 4.52 21.31
C PRO A 61 8.91 5.45 21.31
N ASP A 62 8.99 6.57 20.57
CA ASP A 62 7.84 7.41 20.24
C ASP A 62 6.97 6.74 19.15
N ILE A 63 7.61 6.04 18.20
CA ILE A 63 6.94 5.40 17.05
C ILE A 63 7.36 3.93 16.99
N VAL A 64 6.37 3.08 16.79
CA VAL A 64 6.58 1.65 16.50
C VAL A 64 6.15 1.37 15.06
N ASP A 65 7.08 0.78 14.27
CA ASP A 65 6.82 0.36 12.89
C ASP A 65 6.78 -1.17 12.82
N ILE A 66 5.57 -1.74 12.63
CA ILE A 66 5.30 -3.19 12.64
C ILE A 66 5.40 -3.71 11.21
N ILE A 67 6.43 -4.52 10.91
CA ILE A 67 6.77 -5.03 9.58
C ILE A 67 6.78 -6.56 9.57
N THR A 68 5.94 -7.15 10.36
CA THR A 68 5.80 -8.60 10.54
C THR A 68 4.68 -9.16 9.65
N PRO A 69 4.48 -10.50 9.61
CA PRO A 69 3.32 -11.08 8.93
C PRO A 69 1.98 -10.70 9.61
N PRO A 70 0.87 -10.63 8.85
CA PRO A 70 -0.45 -10.19 9.33
C PRO A 70 -0.96 -10.89 10.59
N GLN A 71 -0.55 -12.16 10.78
CA GLN A 71 -0.97 -12.99 11.91
C GLN A 71 -0.53 -12.45 13.27
N THR A 72 0.47 -11.58 13.31
CA THR A 72 1.03 -11.00 14.53
C THR A 72 0.60 -9.55 14.77
N HIS A 73 -0.02 -8.91 13.79
CA HIS A 73 -0.30 -7.47 13.82
C HIS A 73 -1.15 -7.07 15.01
N PHE A 74 -2.26 -7.77 15.25
CA PHE A 74 -3.19 -7.44 16.33
C PHE A 74 -2.52 -7.48 17.71
N ASP A 75 -1.78 -8.53 18.00
CA ASP A 75 -1.12 -8.70 19.29
C ASP A 75 0.00 -7.66 19.49
N LEU A 76 0.77 -7.36 18.43
CA LEU A 76 1.83 -6.35 18.47
C LEU A 76 1.27 -4.93 18.62
N ILE A 77 0.17 -4.61 17.94
CA ILE A 77 -0.54 -3.34 18.11
C ILE A 77 -1.05 -3.20 19.55
N LYS A 78 -1.72 -4.24 20.07
CA LYS A 78 -2.21 -4.24 21.45
C LYS A 78 -1.08 -4.04 22.45
N LEU A 79 0.07 -4.65 22.20
CA LEU A 79 1.24 -4.53 23.06
C LEU A 79 1.84 -3.10 22.99
N ALA A 80 1.98 -2.54 21.79
CA ALA A 80 2.47 -1.18 21.61
C ALA A 80 1.55 -0.14 22.28
N LEU A 81 0.23 -0.35 22.23
CA LEU A 81 -0.77 0.54 22.89
C LEU A 81 -0.70 0.51 24.43
N GLN A 82 0.02 -0.45 25.05
CA GLN A 82 0.28 -0.49 26.50
C GLN A 82 1.51 0.33 26.91
N SER A 83 2.19 0.96 25.95
CA SER A 83 3.37 1.79 26.14
C SER A 83 3.07 3.24 25.76
N ASP A 84 3.96 4.18 26.08
CA ASP A 84 3.79 5.61 25.80
C ASP A 84 4.13 5.98 24.34
N VAL A 85 3.72 5.14 23.38
CA VAL A 85 3.95 5.40 21.96
C VAL A 85 3.02 6.53 21.45
N ARG A 86 3.56 7.38 20.58
CA ARG A 86 2.83 8.50 19.98
C ARG A 86 2.15 8.13 18.66
N ALA A 87 2.66 7.11 17.95
CA ALA A 87 2.05 6.55 16.76
C ALA A 87 2.49 5.10 16.54
N ILE A 88 1.66 4.34 15.84
CA ILE A 88 1.95 2.99 15.36
C ILE A 88 1.76 2.98 13.85
N ILE A 89 2.77 2.46 13.14
CA ILE A 89 2.67 2.11 11.72
C ILE A 89 2.57 0.60 11.63
N CYS A 90 1.63 0.07 10.86
CA CYS A 90 1.45 -1.37 10.68
C CYS A 90 1.43 -1.72 9.21
N GLN A 91 2.22 -2.72 8.82
CA GLN A 91 2.31 -3.20 7.44
C GLN A 91 0.98 -3.81 6.95
N LYS A 92 0.75 -3.69 5.64
CA LYS A 92 -0.30 -4.43 4.93
C LYS A 92 0.16 -5.89 4.64
N PRO A 93 -0.73 -6.86 4.44
CA PRO A 93 -2.18 -6.80 4.70
C PRO A 93 -2.49 -6.55 6.18
N PHE A 94 -3.54 -5.77 6.44
CA PHE A 94 -3.83 -5.33 7.81
C PHE A 94 -4.58 -6.43 8.59
N CYS A 95 -3.88 -7.09 9.53
CA CYS A 95 -4.37 -8.19 10.35
C CYS A 95 -4.71 -9.47 9.54
N ARG A 96 -5.26 -10.49 10.19
CA ARG A 96 -5.61 -11.77 9.58
C ARG A 96 -6.90 -11.71 8.76
N ASP A 97 -7.83 -10.90 9.24
CA ASP A 97 -9.16 -10.72 8.67
C ASP A 97 -9.76 -9.37 9.06
N LEU A 98 -10.90 -9.05 8.47
CA LEU A 98 -11.61 -7.78 8.69
C LEU A 98 -12.07 -7.60 10.16
N ASP A 99 -12.48 -8.66 10.85
CA ASP A 99 -12.96 -8.55 12.23
C ASP A 99 -11.81 -8.26 13.19
N GLU A 100 -10.65 -8.85 12.97
CA GLU A 100 -9.45 -8.54 13.73
C GLU A 100 -8.97 -7.10 13.43
N ALA A 101 -9.00 -6.68 12.16
CA ALA A 101 -8.66 -5.33 11.75
C ALA A 101 -9.57 -4.27 12.41
N ARG A 102 -10.89 -4.52 12.46
CA ARG A 102 -11.85 -3.64 13.17
C ARG A 102 -11.49 -3.51 14.64
N ARG A 103 -11.22 -4.63 15.32
CA ARG A 103 -10.84 -4.62 16.75
C ARG A 103 -9.53 -3.84 16.97
N ALA A 104 -8.52 -3.99 16.10
CA ALA A 104 -7.26 -3.25 16.18
C ALA A 104 -7.48 -1.74 16.01
N ALA A 105 -8.28 -1.35 15.01
CA ALA A 105 -8.63 0.05 14.76
C ALA A 105 -9.40 0.67 15.95
N ASP A 106 -10.33 -0.07 16.54
CA ASP A 106 -11.12 0.37 17.71
C ASP A 106 -10.24 0.52 18.95
N LEU A 107 -9.30 -0.40 19.19
CA LEU A 107 -8.34 -0.30 20.29
C LEU A 107 -7.48 0.94 20.17
N ALA A 108 -6.90 1.19 18.99
CA ALA A 108 -6.05 2.35 18.76
C ALA A 108 -6.82 3.67 18.92
N ARG A 109 -8.04 3.74 18.36
CA ARG A 109 -8.94 4.89 18.51
C ARG A 109 -9.28 5.14 19.98
N SER A 110 -9.59 4.09 20.75
CA SER A 110 -9.91 4.22 22.17
C SER A 110 -8.73 4.67 23.02
N ALA A 111 -7.52 4.28 22.62
CA ALA A 111 -6.27 4.72 23.25
C ALA A 111 -5.86 6.14 22.84
N GLY A 112 -6.48 6.73 21.80
CA GLY A 112 -6.09 8.02 21.24
C GLY A 112 -4.75 8.01 20.52
N VAL A 113 -4.24 6.84 20.12
CA VAL A 113 -2.97 6.65 19.42
C VAL A 113 -3.22 6.46 17.94
N PRO A 114 -2.65 7.30 17.05
CA PRO A 114 -2.73 7.10 15.61
C PRO A 114 -2.15 5.74 15.21
N LEU A 115 -2.98 4.91 14.57
CA LEU A 115 -2.58 3.66 13.93
C LEU A 115 -2.70 3.85 12.43
N ILE A 116 -1.55 3.90 11.74
CA ILE A 116 -1.44 4.13 10.30
C ILE A 116 -1.10 2.81 9.62
N ILE A 117 -1.88 2.44 8.61
CA ILE A 117 -1.57 1.27 7.80
C ILE A 117 -0.56 1.66 6.72
N HIS A 118 0.52 0.88 6.62
CA HIS A 118 1.59 1.13 5.67
C HIS A 118 1.17 0.72 4.25
N GLU A 119 0.07 1.35 3.77
CA GLU A 119 -0.35 1.31 2.38
C GLU A 119 0.30 2.48 1.65
N ASN A 120 1.40 2.19 0.99
CA ASN A 120 2.33 3.20 0.52
C ASN A 120 2.13 3.64 -0.94
N PHE A 121 1.27 2.97 -1.74
CA PHE A 121 1.20 3.29 -3.17
C PHE A 121 0.57 4.65 -3.46
N ARG A 122 -0.41 5.11 -2.70
CA ARG A 122 -0.91 6.49 -2.83
C ARG A 122 0.17 7.56 -2.59
N PHE A 123 1.27 7.19 -1.91
CA PHE A 123 2.43 8.06 -1.67
C PHE A 123 3.47 8.01 -2.79
N GLN A 124 3.26 7.22 -3.83
CA GLN A 124 4.10 7.24 -5.01
C GLN A 124 3.99 8.60 -5.71
N PRO A 125 5.12 9.21 -6.15
CA PRO A 125 5.14 10.60 -6.62
C PRO A 125 4.24 10.83 -7.84
N TRP A 126 4.12 9.85 -8.71
CA TRP A 126 3.22 9.91 -9.86
C TRP A 126 1.74 9.95 -9.47
N TYR A 127 1.31 9.21 -8.43
CA TYR A 127 -0.09 9.30 -7.97
C TYR A 127 -0.36 10.61 -7.24
N ARG A 128 0.63 11.19 -6.54
CA ARG A 128 0.53 12.54 -5.98
C ARG A 128 0.39 13.59 -7.08
N ALA A 129 1.19 13.49 -8.16
CA ALA A 129 1.08 14.38 -9.31
C ALA A 129 -0.26 14.22 -10.05
N ILE A 130 -0.73 12.98 -10.26
CA ILE A 130 -2.05 12.71 -10.84
C ILE A 130 -3.14 13.34 -9.97
N LYS A 131 -3.14 13.09 -8.65
CA LYS A 131 -4.16 13.63 -7.72
C LYS A 131 -4.20 15.15 -7.77
N GLN A 132 -3.05 15.81 -7.77
CA GLN A 132 -2.98 17.27 -7.89
C GLN A 132 -3.69 17.76 -9.16
N VAL A 133 -3.43 17.16 -10.31
CA VAL A 133 -4.09 17.54 -11.57
C VAL A 133 -5.60 17.31 -11.51
N LEU A 134 -6.05 16.22 -10.87
CA LEU A 134 -7.47 15.94 -10.71
C LEU A 134 -8.14 16.98 -9.81
N ASP A 135 -7.52 17.35 -8.69
CA ASP A 135 -8.04 18.35 -7.75
C ASP A 135 -8.10 19.76 -8.36
N GLU A 136 -7.16 20.08 -9.25
CA GLU A 136 -7.14 21.33 -10.02
C GLU A 136 -8.11 21.31 -11.22
N GLY A 137 -8.83 20.21 -11.46
CA GLY A 137 -9.73 20.05 -12.60
C GLY A 137 -9.03 19.98 -13.96
N GLY A 138 -7.74 19.60 -13.97
CA GLY A 138 -6.86 19.65 -15.15
C GLY A 138 -7.30 18.81 -16.34
N ILE A 139 -8.13 17.77 -16.11
CA ILE A 139 -8.76 16.95 -17.18
C ILE A 139 -10.29 17.00 -17.17
N GLY A 140 -10.89 17.99 -16.47
CA GLY A 140 -12.33 18.07 -16.28
C GLY A 140 -12.86 16.97 -15.36
N ALA A 141 -14.15 16.63 -15.52
CA ALA A 141 -14.74 15.53 -14.74
C ALA A 141 -14.14 14.19 -15.15
N VAL A 142 -13.58 13.45 -14.19
CA VAL A 142 -13.06 12.10 -14.44
C VAL A 142 -14.21 11.16 -14.80
N GLN A 143 -14.02 10.37 -15.84
CA GLN A 143 -14.99 9.36 -16.29
C GLN A 143 -14.52 7.95 -15.97
N GLN A 144 -13.24 7.64 -16.23
CA GLN A 144 -12.70 6.32 -15.96
C GLN A 144 -11.20 6.33 -15.67
N VAL A 145 -10.76 5.30 -14.92
CA VAL A 145 -9.37 5.01 -14.63
C VAL A 145 -9.08 3.55 -14.99
N THR A 146 -7.99 3.30 -15.68
CA THR A 146 -7.52 1.95 -15.95
C THR A 146 -6.09 1.81 -15.43
N PHE A 147 -5.84 0.75 -14.67
CA PHE A 147 -4.48 0.32 -14.33
C PHE A 147 -4.23 -1.08 -14.86
N ARG A 148 -3.12 -1.27 -15.56
CA ARG A 148 -2.66 -2.55 -16.08
C ARG A 148 -1.46 -3.03 -15.28
N LEU A 149 -1.66 -3.96 -14.34
CA LEU A 149 -0.59 -4.59 -13.57
C LEU A 149 0.17 -5.60 -14.44
N ARG A 150 1.46 -5.36 -14.68
CA ARG A 150 2.32 -6.17 -15.56
C ARG A 150 3.75 -6.30 -15.01
N PRO A 151 3.98 -6.88 -13.82
CA PRO A 151 5.31 -6.94 -13.21
C PRO A 151 6.22 -7.98 -13.86
N GLY A 152 5.67 -8.97 -14.60
CA GLY A 152 6.44 -10.01 -15.27
C GLY A 152 7.09 -11.03 -14.35
N ASP A 153 6.66 -11.13 -13.09
CA ASP A 153 7.32 -11.91 -12.03
C ASP A 153 6.64 -13.24 -11.70
N GLY A 154 5.51 -13.55 -12.36
CA GLY A 154 4.66 -14.70 -12.02
C GLY A 154 4.92 -15.97 -12.84
N GLN A 155 5.90 -15.99 -13.74
CA GLN A 155 6.13 -17.12 -14.65
C GLN A 155 7.02 -18.23 -14.06
N GLY A 156 6.76 -19.47 -14.49
CA GLY A 156 7.61 -20.62 -14.21
C GLY A 156 7.41 -21.24 -12.83
N ALA A 157 8.05 -22.38 -12.62
CA ALA A 157 7.92 -23.17 -11.38
C ALA A 157 8.62 -22.52 -10.18
N THR A 158 9.59 -21.65 -10.42
CA THR A 158 10.39 -20.98 -9.38
C THR A 158 9.90 -19.57 -9.06
N ALA A 159 8.75 -19.14 -9.61
CA ALA A 159 8.17 -17.82 -9.34
C ALA A 159 8.14 -17.54 -7.83
N TYR A 160 8.72 -16.41 -7.42
CA TYR A 160 8.79 -15.89 -6.04
C TYR A 160 9.70 -16.65 -5.05
N LEU A 161 10.29 -17.80 -5.40
CA LEU A 161 11.08 -18.61 -4.46
C LEU A 161 12.33 -17.90 -3.94
N ASP A 162 12.89 -17.01 -4.71
CA ASP A 162 14.12 -16.25 -4.38
C ASP A 162 13.91 -15.17 -3.33
N ARG A 163 12.67 -14.62 -3.19
CA ARG A 163 12.40 -13.47 -2.32
C ARG A 163 11.23 -13.67 -1.35
N GLN A 164 10.12 -14.21 -1.81
CA GLN A 164 8.87 -14.35 -1.05
C GLN A 164 8.21 -15.72 -1.33
N PRO A 165 8.82 -16.83 -0.89
CA PRO A 165 8.35 -18.20 -1.22
C PRO A 165 6.91 -18.49 -0.80
N TYR A 166 6.42 -17.77 0.22
CA TYR A 166 5.06 -17.93 0.72
C TYR A 166 3.99 -17.50 -0.29
N PHE A 167 4.31 -16.65 -1.29
CA PHE A 167 3.39 -16.25 -2.35
C PHE A 167 2.81 -17.43 -3.10
N GLN A 168 3.60 -18.49 -3.34
CA GLN A 168 3.10 -19.71 -3.99
C GLN A 168 1.99 -20.41 -3.18
N LYS A 169 1.93 -20.20 -1.85
CA LYS A 169 1.01 -20.88 -0.94
C LYS A 169 -0.23 -20.04 -0.58
N MET A 170 -0.24 -18.77 -0.96
CA MET A 170 -1.36 -17.88 -0.66
C MET A 170 -2.60 -18.27 -1.47
N LYS A 171 -3.70 -18.56 -0.78
CA LYS A 171 -5.00 -18.90 -1.42
C LYS A 171 -5.70 -17.68 -1.98
N ARG A 172 -5.49 -16.52 -1.39
CA ARG A 172 -5.86 -15.18 -1.85
C ARG A 172 -4.54 -14.47 -2.16
N PHE A 173 -4.20 -14.25 -3.43
CA PHE A 173 -2.88 -13.77 -3.79
C PHE A 173 -2.89 -12.43 -4.53
N LEU A 174 -3.34 -12.40 -5.80
CA LEU A 174 -3.30 -11.17 -6.60
C LEU A 174 -4.06 -10.04 -5.93
N VAL A 175 -5.24 -10.30 -5.40
CA VAL A 175 -6.07 -9.26 -4.79
C VAL A 175 -5.51 -8.89 -3.42
N HIS A 176 -5.38 -9.86 -2.51
CA HIS A 176 -4.99 -9.65 -1.12
C HIS A 176 -3.58 -9.07 -0.96
N GLU A 177 -2.63 -9.52 -1.78
CA GLU A 177 -1.23 -9.09 -1.68
C GLU A 177 -0.94 -7.85 -2.52
N THR A 178 -1.59 -7.73 -3.69
CA THR A 178 -1.17 -6.76 -4.72
C THR A 178 -2.27 -5.76 -5.06
N ALA A 179 -3.48 -6.21 -5.45
CA ALA A 179 -4.52 -5.30 -5.90
C ALA A 179 -5.07 -4.39 -4.79
N VAL A 180 -4.87 -4.74 -3.50
CA VAL A 180 -5.19 -3.86 -2.36
C VAL A 180 -4.53 -2.48 -2.50
N HIS A 181 -3.33 -2.40 -3.07
CA HIS A 181 -2.65 -1.15 -3.35
C HIS A 181 -3.44 -0.26 -4.32
N TRP A 182 -4.06 -0.85 -5.37
CA TRP A 182 -4.87 -0.10 -6.33
C TRP A 182 -6.30 0.12 -5.84
N ILE A 183 -6.85 -0.75 -5.01
CA ILE A 183 -8.07 -0.46 -4.27
C ILE A 183 -7.89 0.83 -3.48
N ASP A 184 -6.81 0.94 -2.72
CA ASP A 184 -6.49 2.15 -1.96
C ASP A 184 -6.19 3.35 -2.86
N THR A 185 -5.41 3.17 -3.93
CA THR A 185 -5.08 4.25 -4.88
C THR A 185 -6.32 4.77 -5.59
N PHE A 186 -7.25 3.90 -6.03
CA PHE A 186 -8.50 4.34 -6.65
C PHE A 186 -9.39 5.08 -5.65
N ARG A 187 -9.43 4.64 -4.38
CA ARG A 187 -10.10 5.38 -3.31
C ARG A 187 -9.48 6.76 -3.10
N TYR A 188 -8.16 6.84 -3.09
CA TYR A 188 -7.42 8.11 -2.97
C TYR A 188 -7.73 9.07 -4.12
N LEU A 189 -7.85 8.57 -5.35
CA LEU A 189 -8.11 9.39 -6.52
C LEU A 189 -9.59 9.76 -6.67
N LEU A 190 -10.52 8.83 -6.34
CA LEU A 190 -11.94 8.91 -6.71
C LEU A 190 -12.91 8.81 -5.54
N GLY A 191 -12.43 8.50 -4.31
CA GLY A 191 -13.30 8.15 -3.19
C GLY A 191 -13.76 6.69 -3.21
N ASP A 192 -14.66 6.32 -2.31
CA ASP A 192 -15.10 4.93 -2.16
C ASP A 192 -16.06 4.51 -3.30
N PRO A 193 -15.85 3.35 -3.94
CA PRO A 193 -16.77 2.81 -4.94
C PRO A 193 -18.03 2.25 -4.26
N ALA A 194 -19.16 2.28 -4.95
CA ALA A 194 -20.42 1.72 -4.46
C ALA A 194 -20.52 0.20 -4.70
N SER A 195 -19.91 -0.31 -5.76
CA SER A 195 -19.94 -1.73 -6.10
C SER A 195 -18.72 -2.16 -6.92
N VAL A 196 -18.48 -3.48 -6.92
CA VAL A 196 -17.39 -4.09 -7.68
C VAL A 196 -17.86 -5.31 -8.46
N PHE A 197 -17.20 -5.59 -9.59
CA PHE A 197 -17.29 -6.85 -10.33
C PHE A 197 -15.90 -7.41 -10.55
N ALA A 198 -15.71 -8.72 -10.33
CA ALA A 198 -14.41 -9.36 -10.47
C ALA A 198 -14.46 -10.67 -11.24
N ASP A 199 -13.49 -10.86 -12.13
CA ASP A 199 -13.18 -12.14 -12.78
C ASP A 199 -11.73 -12.51 -12.49
N LEU A 200 -11.53 -13.41 -11.53
CA LEU A 200 -10.21 -13.83 -11.05
C LEU A 200 -9.79 -15.17 -11.67
N ARG A 201 -8.52 -15.30 -12.03
CA ARG A 201 -7.95 -16.47 -12.71
C ARG A 201 -6.64 -16.88 -12.09
N ARG A 202 -6.36 -18.18 -12.16
CA ARG A 202 -5.06 -18.76 -11.87
C ARG A 202 -4.41 -19.24 -13.17
N LEU A 203 -3.27 -18.66 -13.54
CA LEU A 203 -2.53 -18.99 -14.76
C LEU A 203 -1.33 -19.89 -14.46
N ASN A 204 -0.56 -19.60 -13.38
CA ASN A 204 0.57 -20.44 -12.99
C ASN A 204 0.11 -21.57 -12.06
N PRO A 205 0.27 -22.84 -12.43
CA PRO A 205 -0.20 -23.97 -11.64
C PRO A 205 0.50 -24.12 -10.28
N VAL A 206 1.70 -23.53 -10.09
CA VAL A 206 2.41 -23.58 -8.79
C VAL A 206 1.88 -22.59 -7.78
N ILE A 207 1.08 -21.61 -8.22
CA ILE A 207 0.44 -20.62 -7.36
C ILE A 207 -0.89 -21.18 -6.83
N ALA A 208 -1.12 -21.11 -5.53
CA ALA A 208 -2.35 -21.63 -4.92
C ALA A 208 -3.58 -20.76 -5.18
N GLY A 209 -3.40 -19.43 -5.20
CA GLY A 209 -4.45 -18.44 -5.42
C GLY A 209 -4.51 -17.94 -6.86
N GLU A 210 -5.19 -16.81 -7.04
CA GLU A 210 -5.28 -16.09 -8.30
C GLU A 210 -4.02 -15.27 -8.57
N ASP A 211 -3.54 -15.24 -9.81
CA ASP A 211 -2.38 -14.48 -10.28
C ASP A 211 -2.68 -13.61 -11.51
N ALA A 212 -3.93 -13.66 -11.99
CA ALA A 212 -4.47 -12.77 -13.01
C ALA A 212 -5.97 -12.51 -12.78
N GLY A 213 -6.47 -11.41 -13.31
CA GLY A 213 -7.91 -11.10 -13.25
C GLY A 213 -8.22 -9.65 -13.57
N TYR A 214 -9.52 -9.39 -13.64
CA TYR A 214 -10.09 -8.07 -13.82
C TYR A 214 -10.95 -7.71 -12.61
N ILE A 215 -10.84 -6.47 -12.15
CA ILE A 215 -11.71 -5.91 -11.13
C ILE A 215 -12.26 -4.59 -11.67
N LEU A 216 -13.57 -4.51 -11.82
CA LEU A 216 -14.29 -3.29 -12.18
C LEU A 216 -14.86 -2.66 -10.90
N PHE A 217 -14.68 -1.37 -10.76
CA PHE A 217 -15.23 -0.56 -9.68
C PHE A 217 -16.24 0.43 -10.25
N ALA A 218 -17.36 0.62 -9.56
CA ALA A 218 -18.42 1.53 -9.98
C ALA A 218 -18.78 2.52 -8.87
N TRP A 219 -18.90 3.79 -9.25
CA TRP A 219 -19.39 4.88 -8.41
C TRP A 219 -20.82 5.27 -8.81
N PRO A 220 -21.62 5.86 -7.89
CA PRO A 220 -23.00 6.25 -8.18
C PRO A 220 -23.12 7.32 -9.28
N ASP A 221 -22.08 8.11 -9.47
CA ASP A 221 -21.98 9.19 -10.46
C ASP A 221 -21.45 8.71 -11.83
N GLU A 222 -21.59 7.43 -12.12
CA GLU A 222 -21.22 6.76 -13.38
C GLU A 222 -19.72 6.65 -13.64
N ARG A 223 -18.82 7.09 -12.73
CA ARG A 223 -17.38 6.82 -12.85
C ARG A 223 -17.09 5.34 -12.77
N ARG A 224 -16.04 4.91 -13.46
CA ARG A 224 -15.56 3.52 -13.45
C ARG A 224 -14.05 3.46 -13.24
N ALA A 225 -13.58 2.41 -12.56
CA ALA A 225 -12.17 2.05 -12.58
C ALA A 225 -12.03 0.58 -12.97
N LEU A 226 -10.94 0.27 -13.66
CA LEU A 226 -10.56 -1.09 -14.05
C LEU A 226 -9.15 -1.37 -13.52
N PHE A 227 -9.03 -2.40 -12.69
CA PHE A 227 -7.77 -3.05 -12.42
C PHE A 227 -7.65 -4.29 -13.33
N ASP A 228 -6.73 -4.25 -14.30
CA ASP A 228 -6.38 -5.35 -15.19
C ASP A 228 -5.07 -6.00 -14.69
N GLY A 229 -5.19 -6.99 -13.83
CA GLY A 229 -4.08 -7.67 -13.18
C GLY A 229 -3.61 -8.90 -13.94
N ASN A 230 -2.31 -8.98 -14.27
CA ASN A 230 -1.69 -10.19 -14.81
C ASN A 230 -0.19 -10.22 -14.46
N ARG A 231 0.19 -11.11 -13.56
CA ARG A 231 1.57 -11.22 -13.09
C ARG A 231 2.51 -11.96 -14.07
N HIS A 232 1.95 -12.60 -15.10
CA HIS A 232 2.74 -13.29 -16.14
C HIS A 232 3.28 -12.36 -17.22
N LEU A 233 2.62 -11.22 -17.43
CA LEU A 233 2.97 -10.27 -18.46
C LEU A 233 3.84 -9.15 -17.88
N ASP A 234 4.73 -8.62 -18.70
CA ASP A 234 5.53 -7.44 -18.39
C ASP A 234 5.01 -6.18 -19.10
N HIS A 235 5.61 -5.06 -18.80
CA HIS A 235 5.41 -3.78 -19.46
C HIS A 235 6.74 -3.13 -19.82
N GLY A 236 6.71 -2.13 -20.68
CA GLY A 236 7.89 -1.47 -21.20
C GLY A 236 8.59 -0.58 -20.18
N ALA A 237 9.34 -1.18 -19.25
CA ALA A 237 10.13 -0.47 -18.25
C ALA A 237 11.48 -1.14 -18.00
N LYS A 238 12.53 -0.34 -17.73
CA LYS A 238 13.83 -0.85 -17.28
C LYS A 238 13.73 -1.57 -15.93
N ASN A 239 12.91 -1.03 -15.03
CA ASN A 239 12.56 -1.63 -13.74
C ASN A 239 11.04 -1.83 -13.67
N THR A 240 10.57 -3.04 -13.99
CA THR A 240 9.14 -3.38 -14.00
C THR A 240 8.48 -3.31 -12.61
N ARG A 241 9.26 -3.18 -11.55
CA ARG A 241 8.77 -3.02 -10.17
C ARG A 241 8.65 -1.57 -9.73
N CYS A 242 9.04 -0.60 -10.57
CA CYS A 242 8.90 0.82 -10.25
C CYS A 242 7.41 1.19 -10.10
N THR A 243 6.66 1.10 -11.17
CA THR A 243 5.21 1.34 -11.20
C THR A 243 4.39 0.05 -11.14
N MET A 244 5.00 -1.10 -11.39
CA MET A 244 4.40 -2.42 -11.57
C MET A 244 3.40 -2.49 -12.74
N GLY A 245 3.36 -1.49 -13.60
CA GLY A 245 2.44 -1.40 -14.72
C GLY A 245 2.24 0.04 -15.20
N GLU A 246 1.12 0.28 -15.87
CA GLU A 246 0.79 1.54 -16.53
C GLU A 246 -0.65 1.94 -16.20
N ALA A 247 -0.93 3.25 -16.16
CA ALA A 247 -2.28 3.76 -15.94
C ALA A 247 -2.73 4.73 -17.03
N LEU A 248 -4.04 4.75 -17.25
CA LEU A 248 -4.73 5.74 -18.05
C LEU A 248 -5.90 6.31 -17.23
N ILE A 249 -5.94 7.62 -17.08
CA ILE A 249 -7.01 8.34 -16.40
C ILE A 249 -7.66 9.26 -17.44
N GLU A 250 -8.97 9.13 -17.64
CA GLU A 250 -9.71 9.81 -18.69
C GLU A 250 -10.82 10.68 -18.10
N GLY A 251 -10.82 11.93 -18.51
CA GLY A 251 -11.83 12.92 -18.13
C GLY A 251 -12.37 13.69 -19.33
N THR A 252 -13.38 14.51 -19.08
CA THR A 252 -14.06 15.27 -20.12
C THR A 252 -13.18 16.31 -20.82
N GLY A 253 -12.11 16.77 -20.19
CA GLY A 253 -11.19 17.79 -20.70
C GLY A 253 -9.82 17.25 -21.13
N GLY A 254 -9.55 15.95 -20.94
CA GLY A 254 -8.26 15.36 -21.30
C GLY A 254 -7.97 14.01 -20.65
N THR A 255 -6.72 13.57 -20.77
CA THR A 255 -6.26 12.29 -20.24
C THR A 255 -4.90 12.45 -19.53
N LEU A 256 -4.69 11.63 -18.50
CA LEU A 256 -3.37 11.43 -17.87
C LEU A 256 -2.90 10.01 -18.17
N THR A 257 -1.66 9.86 -18.55
CA THR A 257 -1.03 8.55 -18.78
C THR A 257 0.16 8.40 -17.85
N LEU A 258 0.18 7.34 -17.04
CA LEU A 258 1.35 6.91 -16.27
C LEU A 258 2.10 5.85 -17.05
N ALA A 259 3.37 6.10 -17.35
CA ALA A 259 4.25 5.14 -18.00
C ALA A 259 5.01 4.28 -16.98
N GLY A 260 5.62 3.18 -17.45
CA GLY A 260 6.33 2.23 -16.60
C GLY A 260 7.60 2.75 -15.91
N ASP A 261 8.10 3.91 -16.34
CA ASP A 261 9.24 4.62 -15.73
C ASP A 261 8.82 5.64 -14.65
N GLY A 262 7.52 5.75 -14.35
CA GLY A 262 6.96 6.70 -13.39
C GLY A 262 6.63 8.07 -13.99
N SER A 263 6.92 8.33 -15.27
CA SER A 263 6.54 9.59 -15.90
C SER A 263 5.03 9.68 -16.11
N VAL A 264 4.48 10.90 -15.95
CA VAL A 264 3.06 11.21 -16.17
C VAL A 264 2.93 12.25 -17.25
N ALA A 265 2.12 11.98 -18.28
CA ALA A 265 1.81 12.90 -19.34
C ALA A 265 0.33 13.33 -19.30
N LEU A 266 0.09 14.63 -19.45
CA LEU A 266 -1.23 15.23 -19.61
C LEU A 266 -1.49 15.52 -21.08
N ARG A 267 -2.57 15.00 -21.66
CA ARG A 267 -3.05 15.33 -23.00
C ARG A 267 -4.43 15.98 -22.90
N LYS A 268 -4.55 17.19 -23.38
CA LYS A 268 -5.86 17.87 -23.46
C LYS A 268 -6.75 17.23 -24.53
N PHE A 269 -8.07 17.26 -24.33
CA PHE A 269 -9.03 16.77 -25.29
C PHE A 269 -8.83 17.44 -26.68
N GLY A 270 -8.79 16.63 -27.73
CA GLY A 270 -8.52 17.10 -29.10
C GLY A 270 -7.04 17.35 -29.44
N ALA A 271 -6.13 17.36 -28.48
CA ALA A 271 -4.71 17.48 -28.78
C ALA A 271 -4.14 16.15 -29.30
N ALA A 272 -3.18 16.23 -30.26
CA ALA A 272 -2.51 15.05 -30.82
C ALA A 272 -1.46 14.46 -29.87
N ALA A 273 -0.84 15.29 -29.04
CA ALA A 273 0.22 14.89 -28.10
C ALA A 273 -0.02 15.41 -26.70
N GLY A 274 0.54 14.71 -25.71
CA GLY A 274 0.55 15.12 -24.32
C GLY A 274 1.85 15.89 -23.94
N THR A 275 1.80 16.55 -22.79
CA THR A 275 2.95 17.20 -22.15
C THR A 275 3.29 16.42 -20.89
N VAL A 276 4.55 16.12 -20.66
CA VAL A 276 5.02 15.50 -19.41
C VAL A 276 4.86 16.52 -18.28
N ILE A 277 4.13 16.13 -17.25
CA ILE A 277 3.85 16.92 -16.05
C ILE A 277 4.63 16.41 -14.82
N HIS A 278 5.05 15.15 -14.86
CA HIS A 278 5.93 14.52 -13.89
C HIS A 278 6.93 13.68 -14.69
N GLY A 279 8.23 13.95 -14.54
CA GLY A 279 9.28 13.25 -15.27
C GLY A 279 9.66 11.93 -14.62
N ALA A 280 10.27 11.04 -15.41
CA ALA A 280 10.95 9.87 -14.85
C ALA A 280 12.17 10.33 -14.04
N GLU A 281 12.38 9.68 -12.89
CA GLU A 281 13.52 9.93 -12.00
C GLU A 281 14.24 8.62 -11.67
N ASP A 282 15.49 8.72 -11.23
CA ASP A 282 16.29 7.56 -10.82
C ASP A 282 16.07 7.31 -9.31
N TRP A 283 14.93 6.72 -8.99
CA TRP A 283 14.50 6.45 -7.62
C TRP A 283 15.40 5.43 -6.94
N GLN A 284 15.93 5.76 -5.78
CA GLN A 284 16.82 4.87 -5.01
C GLN A 284 16.01 3.87 -4.15
N GLY A 285 14.80 4.25 -3.70
CA GLY A 285 13.93 3.43 -2.89
C GLY A 285 12.84 2.70 -3.69
N PHE A 286 12.10 1.86 -3.00
CA PHE A 286 10.99 1.10 -3.57
C PHE A 286 9.87 2.03 -4.06
N GLY A 287 9.37 1.78 -5.28
CA GLY A 287 8.14 2.40 -5.79
C GLY A 287 8.17 3.94 -5.77
N GLY A 288 9.26 4.59 -6.19
CA GLY A 288 9.37 6.05 -6.17
C GLY A 288 9.52 6.62 -4.76
N ASP A 289 10.28 5.94 -3.89
CA ASP A 289 10.51 6.31 -2.48
C ASP A 289 9.23 6.41 -1.63
N CYS A 290 8.17 5.70 -2.02
CA CYS A 290 6.85 5.79 -1.36
C CYS A 290 6.87 5.33 0.10
N VAL A 291 7.76 4.42 0.50
CA VAL A 291 7.96 4.03 1.90
C VAL A 291 8.42 5.23 2.73
N LYS A 292 9.45 5.94 2.25
CA LYS A 292 9.96 7.16 2.88
C LYS A 292 8.89 8.27 2.89
N ALA A 293 8.15 8.42 1.80
CA ALA A 293 7.10 9.44 1.70
C ALA A 293 6.00 9.22 2.76
N LEU A 294 5.54 7.97 2.97
CA LEU A 294 4.57 7.65 4.01
C LEU A 294 5.15 7.90 5.41
N GLN A 295 6.38 7.44 5.67
CA GLN A 295 7.03 7.65 6.97
C GLN A 295 7.21 9.15 7.28
N THR A 296 7.65 9.94 6.28
CA THR A 296 7.75 11.41 6.39
C THR A 296 6.39 12.05 6.69
N HIS A 297 5.33 11.54 6.04
CA HIS A 297 3.96 12.00 6.30
C HIS A 297 3.53 11.76 7.76
N VAL A 298 3.88 10.60 8.34
CA VAL A 298 3.61 10.32 9.76
C VAL A 298 4.37 11.29 10.68
N ILE A 299 5.63 11.60 10.36
CA ILE A 299 6.42 12.58 11.11
C ILE A 299 5.78 13.98 11.05
N ALA A 300 5.35 14.43 9.87
CA ALA A 300 4.65 15.71 9.70
C ALA A 300 3.35 15.75 10.52
N GLY A 301 2.59 14.66 10.56
CA GLY A 301 1.40 14.56 11.41
C GLY A 301 1.71 14.73 12.90
N LEU A 302 2.81 14.13 13.39
CA LEU A 302 3.19 14.20 14.81
C LEU A 302 3.82 15.53 15.22
N ILE A 303 4.51 16.21 14.30
CA ILE A 303 5.25 17.47 14.60
C ILE A 303 4.40 18.68 14.25
N ASP A 304 3.82 18.69 13.05
CA ASP A 304 3.15 19.87 12.47
C ASP A 304 1.62 19.81 12.62
N GLY A 305 1.07 18.67 13.10
CA GLY A 305 -0.37 18.46 13.20
C GLY A 305 -1.05 18.27 11.84
N ALA A 306 -0.31 17.86 10.81
CA ALA A 306 -0.88 17.52 9.51
C ALA A 306 -1.86 16.33 9.64
N PRO A 307 -2.99 16.33 8.90
CA PRO A 307 -3.92 15.20 8.93
C PRO A 307 -3.22 13.91 8.50
N PHE A 308 -3.41 12.84 9.27
CA PHE A 308 -2.90 11.52 8.86
C PHE A 308 -3.74 10.94 7.74
N GLU A 309 -3.07 10.36 6.76
CA GLU A 309 -3.67 9.48 5.76
C GLU A 309 -3.51 8.01 6.16
N ASN A 310 -4.35 7.13 5.61
CA ASN A 310 -4.30 5.67 5.88
C ASN A 310 -4.44 5.29 7.35
N MET A 311 -5.21 6.07 8.10
CA MET A 311 -5.61 5.66 9.44
C MET A 311 -6.31 4.30 9.39
N ALA A 312 -6.06 3.45 10.39
CA ALA A 312 -6.58 2.09 10.40
C ALA A 312 -8.11 2.01 10.19
N HIS A 313 -8.88 2.94 10.78
CA HIS A 313 -10.33 2.97 10.60
C HIS A 313 -10.77 3.33 9.17
N GLU A 314 -10.01 4.16 8.46
CA GLU A 314 -10.24 4.48 7.04
C GLU A 314 -9.81 3.32 6.13
N TYR A 315 -8.74 2.62 6.49
CA TYR A 315 -8.25 1.47 5.74
C TYR A 315 -9.18 0.26 5.81
N LEU A 316 -10.08 0.18 6.79
CA LEU A 316 -11.13 -0.84 6.84
C LEU A 316 -11.96 -0.89 5.55
N HIS A 317 -12.20 0.26 4.90
CA HIS A 317 -12.89 0.32 3.61
C HIS A 317 -12.12 -0.43 2.49
N VAL A 318 -10.79 -0.43 2.52
CA VAL A 318 -9.98 -1.24 1.57
C VAL A 318 -10.27 -2.72 1.76
N LEU A 319 -10.32 -3.19 3.01
CA LEU A 319 -10.60 -4.59 3.33
C LEU A 319 -12.05 -4.98 2.99
N GLU A 320 -13.01 -4.08 3.20
CA GLU A 320 -14.41 -4.30 2.83
C GLU A 320 -14.59 -4.40 1.31
N ILE A 321 -13.87 -3.57 0.54
CA ILE A 321 -13.84 -3.66 -0.91
C ILE A 321 -13.16 -4.96 -1.36
N GLU A 322 -12.06 -5.35 -0.73
CA GLU A 322 -11.38 -6.62 -1.00
C GLU A 322 -12.33 -7.81 -0.81
N GLU A 323 -13.07 -7.86 0.29
CA GLU A 323 -14.06 -8.92 0.54
C GLU A 323 -15.18 -8.91 -0.51
N ALA A 324 -15.64 -7.71 -0.94
CA ALA A 324 -16.63 -7.61 -2.02
C ALA A 324 -16.07 -8.14 -3.35
N VAL A 325 -14.79 -7.90 -3.66
CA VAL A 325 -14.11 -8.45 -4.85
C VAL A 325 -14.13 -9.99 -4.83
N TYR A 326 -13.80 -10.62 -3.71
CA TYR A 326 -13.84 -12.08 -3.60
C TYR A 326 -15.26 -12.63 -3.66
N ARG A 327 -16.26 -11.96 -3.07
CA ARG A 327 -17.68 -12.34 -3.20
C ARG A 327 -18.11 -12.26 -4.66
N SER A 328 -17.77 -11.17 -5.35
CA SER A 328 -18.08 -10.99 -6.78
C SER A 328 -17.44 -12.06 -7.67
N ALA A 329 -16.17 -12.40 -7.43
CA ALA A 329 -15.49 -13.45 -8.17
C ALA A 329 -16.17 -14.82 -7.98
N ALA A 330 -16.72 -15.09 -6.79
CA ALA A 330 -17.46 -16.33 -6.49
C ALA A 330 -18.87 -16.33 -7.08
N SER A 331 -19.63 -15.24 -6.93
CA SER A 331 -21.02 -15.11 -7.39
C SER A 331 -21.15 -14.83 -8.90
N LYS A 332 -20.06 -14.37 -9.55
CA LYS A 332 -20.04 -13.89 -10.94
C LYS A 332 -21.03 -12.74 -11.18
N SER A 333 -21.24 -11.92 -10.16
CA SER A 333 -22.17 -10.78 -10.19
C SER A 333 -21.53 -9.52 -9.59
N TRP A 334 -22.16 -8.36 -9.82
CA TRP A 334 -21.83 -7.15 -9.11
C TRP A 334 -22.15 -7.29 -7.62
N GLU A 335 -21.19 -6.91 -6.79
CA GLU A 335 -21.36 -6.93 -5.34
C GLU A 335 -21.29 -5.52 -4.77
N PRO A 336 -22.22 -5.14 -3.89
CA PRO A 336 -22.15 -3.86 -3.20
C PRO A 336 -20.97 -3.84 -2.23
N VAL A 337 -20.36 -2.65 -2.09
CA VAL A 337 -19.39 -2.38 -1.03
C VAL A 337 -20.17 -1.94 0.21
N SER A 338 -19.98 -2.69 1.30
CA SER A 338 -20.64 -2.38 2.58
C SER A 338 -20.05 -1.10 3.17
N GLY A 339 -20.89 -0.18 3.64
CA GLY A 339 -20.43 1.06 4.30
C GLY A 339 -20.53 2.33 3.46
N THR A 340 -20.87 2.25 2.17
CA THR A 340 -21.20 3.43 1.36
C THR A 340 -22.71 3.74 1.52
N VAL A 341 -23.04 4.64 2.42
CA VAL A 341 -24.37 5.31 2.52
C VAL A 341 -24.17 6.78 2.28
#